data_a7b51d147f4a591f4f00b3a3160db006
#
_entry.id   a7b51d147f4a591f4f00b3a3160db006
#
_cell.length_a   1.000
_cell.length_b   1.000
_cell.length_c   1.000
_cell.angle_alpha   90.00
_cell.angle_beta   90.00
_cell.angle_gamma   90.00
#
_symmetry.space_group_name_H-M   'P 1'
#
loop_
_entity.id
_entity.type
_entity.pdbx_description
1 polymer ?
#
loop_
_entity_poly.entity_id
_entity_poly.type
_entity_poly.pdbx_seq_one_letter_code
_entity_poly.pdbx_strand_id
1 'polypeptide(L)'
;MNWMHRALRRTIATALTMATAWALAGTATAAESAEPIDRELGKYWNVDQAVPSLTNPLYERKGGFEGSVQLGTIPNDNFYLFYTAGGRVAYYLGDTLALQGGFQYLMAEDSNILTFLKCVPASGGSCNVLTRGAQAAPKMNWTSALDLVYTPFHGKWGIFDKKLTSFDVNFSGGVGVINVDIDESRGNKAPVNAIKVGGHWGIGFRFYLSRFLNVQLGYSQYLYKPQDNISFLAPAEFTLGLAYLSK
;
A
#
# COMPACT_ATOMS: atom_id res chain seq x y z
N MET A 1 8.56 33.93 4.75
CA MET A 1 9.41 32.73 4.91
C MET A 1 9.46 32.18 6.34
N ASN A 2 8.97 32.88 7.35
CA ASN A 2 9.08 32.48 8.78
C ASN A 2 7.88 31.73 9.37
N TRP A 3 6.78 31.59 8.65
CA TRP A 3 5.56 30.96 9.15
C TRP A 3 5.59 29.43 9.01
N MET A 4 6.16 28.95 7.92
CA MET A 4 6.28 27.51 7.61
C MET A 4 7.23 26.78 8.56
N HIS A 5 8.33 27.42 8.99
CA HIS A 5 9.25 26.86 9.99
C HIS A 5 8.65 26.78 11.40
N ARG A 6 7.70 27.64 11.75
CA ARG A 6 7.00 27.57 13.05
C ARG A 6 5.93 26.48 13.08
N ALA A 7 5.26 26.24 11.94
CA ALA A 7 4.29 25.16 11.83
C ALA A 7 5.00 23.77 11.91
N LEU A 8 6.11 23.62 11.19
CA LEU A 8 6.87 22.36 11.18
C LEU A 8 7.47 22.01 12.56
N ARG A 9 7.95 23.01 13.30
CA ARG A 9 8.46 22.79 14.67
C ARG A 9 7.37 22.41 15.67
N ARG A 10 6.14 22.90 15.50
CA ARG A 10 5.01 22.55 16.37
C ARG A 10 4.52 21.13 16.12
N THR A 11 4.46 20.68 14.87
CA THR A 11 4.05 19.30 14.53
C THR A 11 5.08 18.27 14.98
N ILE A 12 6.37 18.55 14.88
CA ILE A 12 7.42 17.65 15.37
C ILE A 12 7.41 17.58 16.90
N ALA A 13 7.19 18.71 17.58
CA ALA A 13 7.14 18.74 19.06
C ALA A 13 5.93 17.95 19.60
N THR A 14 4.76 18.06 18.96
CA THR A 14 3.56 17.30 19.38
C THR A 14 3.68 15.80 19.06
N ALA A 15 4.32 15.42 17.97
CA ALA A 15 4.57 14.02 17.67
C ALA A 15 5.56 13.37 18.66
N LEU A 16 6.58 14.12 19.07
CA LEU A 16 7.56 13.63 20.04
C LEU A 16 6.97 13.49 21.46
N THR A 17 6.08 14.38 21.86
CA THR A 17 5.40 14.30 23.18
C THR A 17 4.36 13.17 23.23
N MET A 18 3.70 12.84 22.13
CA MET A 18 2.81 11.66 22.08
C MET A 18 3.59 10.34 22.15
N ALA A 19 4.74 10.24 21.50
CA ALA A 19 5.58 9.06 21.56
C ALA A 19 6.13 8.77 22.97
N THR A 20 6.49 9.82 23.72
CA THR A 20 6.96 9.66 25.10
C THR A 20 5.84 9.34 26.09
N ALA A 21 4.61 9.79 25.86
CA ALA A 21 3.46 9.46 26.71
C ALA A 21 3.08 7.98 26.59
N TRP A 22 3.25 7.36 25.44
CA TRP A 22 2.99 5.92 25.26
C TRP A 22 4.07 5.03 25.88
N ALA A 23 5.32 5.50 25.97
CA ALA A 23 6.40 4.76 26.61
C ALA A 23 6.29 4.72 28.14
N LEU A 24 5.61 5.69 28.76
CA LEU A 24 5.43 5.77 30.21
C LEU A 24 4.16 5.09 30.73
N ALA A 25 3.22 4.70 29.86
CA ALA A 25 2.00 4.00 30.25
C ALA A 25 2.20 2.48 30.45
N GLY A 26 3.40 1.96 30.23
CA GLY A 26 3.71 0.53 30.26
C GLY A 26 4.17 -0.05 31.59
N THR A 27 4.20 0.69 32.67
CA THR A 27 4.59 0.16 33.99
C THR A 27 3.51 0.30 35.04
N ALA A 28 2.33 -0.27 34.78
CA ALA A 28 1.40 -0.62 35.84
C ALA A 28 1.83 -2.01 36.35
N THR A 29 2.65 -2.05 37.36
CA THR A 29 2.90 -3.25 38.17
C THR A 29 1.59 -3.65 38.84
N ALA A 30 0.86 -4.57 38.23
CA ALA A 30 -0.14 -5.36 38.92
C ALA A 30 0.63 -6.44 39.72
N ALA A 31 1.06 -6.05 40.90
CA ALA A 31 1.61 -6.98 41.86
C ALA A 31 0.52 -7.38 42.83
N GLU A 32 0.48 -8.69 43.08
CA GLU A 32 0.08 -9.25 44.38
C GLU A 32 -1.40 -9.50 44.65
N SER A 33 -1.99 -10.50 43.92
CA SER A 33 -2.97 -11.43 44.48
C SER A 33 -3.28 -12.65 43.59
N ALA A 34 -2.42 -12.95 42.63
CA ALA A 34 -2.66 -14.02 41.64
C ALA A 34 -2.14 -15.41 42.04
N GLU A 35 -1.39 -15.52 43.15
CA GLU A 35 -0.75 -16.79 43.54
C GLU A 35 -1.68 -17.98 43.79
N PRO A 36 -2.89 -17.86 44.37
CA PRO A 36 -3.74 -19.04 44.57
C PRO A 36 -4.43 -19.51 43.28
N ILE A 37 -4.73 -18.57 42.39
CA ILE A 37 -5.42 -18.90 41.13
C ILE A 37 -4.45 -19.52 40.13
N ASP A 38 -3.22 -19.05 40.04
CA ASP A 38 -2.19 -19.60 39.16
C ASP A 38 -1.78 -21.01 39.56
N ARG A 39 -1.81 -21.34 40.86
CA ARG A 39 -1.54 -22.68 41.37
C ARG A 39 -2.64 -23.68 41.06
N GLU A 40 -3.88 -23.28 41.04
CA GLU A 40 -5.03 -24.12 40.62
C GLU A 40 -5.11 -24.22 39.08
N LEU A 41 -4.91 -23.14 38.37
CA LEU A 41 -4.85 -23.15 36.91
C LEU A 41 -3.66 -23.97 36.38
N GLY A 42 -2.53 -24.01 37.08
CA GLY A 42 -1.37 -24.84 36.73
C GLY A 42 -1.66 -26.37 36.82
N LYS A 43 -2.71 -26.79 37.50
CA LYS A 43 -3.17 -28.20 37.50
C LYS A 43 -3.92 -28.57 36.21
N TYR A 44 -4.53 -27.59 35.58
CA TYR A 44 -5.35 -27.79 34.37
C TYR A 44 -4.68 -27.23 33.11
N TRP A 45 -3.74 -26.34 33.28
CA TRP A 45 -2.97 -25.75 32.19
C TRP A 45 -1.53 -26.29 32.27
N ASN A 46 -1.21 -27.19 31.37
CA ASN A 46 0.18 -27.65 31.20
C ASN A 46 1.01 -26.43 30.76
N VAL A 47 1.77 -25.86 31.68
CA VAL A 47 2.59 -24.65 31.50
C VAL A 47 3.69 -24.87 30.45
N ASP A 48 3.98 -26.13 30.10
CA ASP A 48 4.96 -26.51 29.07
C ASP A 48 4.40 -26.61 27.65
N GLN A 49 3.11 -26.43 27.45
CA GLN A 49 2.61 -26.18 26.11
C GLN A 49 2.85 -24.72 25.77
N ALA A 50 4.12 -24.40 25.42
CA ALA A 50 4.38 -23.23 24.60
C ALA A 50 3.42 -23.29 23.41
N VAL A 51 2.40 -22.44 23.44
CA VAL A 51 1.45 -22.35 22.32
C VAL A 51 2.27 -21.92 21.10
N PRO A 52 2.60 -22.81 20.17
CA PRO A 52 3.46 -22.46 19.02
C PRO A 52 2.66 -21.67 17.98
N SER A 53 1.80 -20.76 18.46
CA SER A 53 0.75 -20.20 17.63
C SER A 53 1.12 -18.98 16.84
N LEU A 54 2.26 -18.35 17.11
CA LEU A 54 2.56 -17.03 16.50
C LEU A 54 3.95 -16.90 15.84
N THR A 55 4.81 -17.89 15.93
CA THR A 55 6.22 -17.71 15.57
C THR A 55 6.68 -18.39 14.30
N ASN A 56 5.99 -19.40 13.80
CA ASN A 56 6.41 -20.06 12.56
C ASN A 56 5.33 -19.98 11.49
N PRO A 57 5.65 -19.46 10.28
CA PRO A 57 4.75 -19.53 9.15
C PRO A 57 4.41 -21.00 8.87
N LEU A 58 3.16 -21.26 8.52
CA LEU A 58 2.70 -22.63 8.24
C LEU A 58 3.45 -23.23 7.01
N TYR A 59 4.00 -22.36 6.16
CA TYR A 59 4.73 -22.74 4.96
C TYR A 59 6.06 -22.01 4.93
N GLU A 60 7.16 -22.77 4.85
CA GLU A 60 8.49 -22.23 4.59
C GLU A 60 8.51 -21.55 3.22
N ARG A 61 8.96 -20.29 3.16
CA ARG A 61 9.03 -19.49 1.93
C ARG A 61 10.45 -19.22 1.46
N LYS A 62 11.41 -19.38 2.34
CA LYS A 62 12.83 -19.10 2.06
C LYS A 62 13.30 -19.78 0.77
N GLY A 63 13.83 -18.99 -0.17
CA GLY A 63 14.32 -19.45 -1.48
C GLY A 63 13.22 -19.72 -2.51
N GLY A 64 11.93 -19.46 -2.16
CA GLY A 64 10.80 -19.61 -3.07
C GLY A 64 10.56 -18.37 -3.92
N PHE A 65 9.89 -18.56 -5.06
CA PHE A 65 9.36 -17.50 -5.91
C PHE A 65 7.85 -17.43 -5.77
N GLU A 66 7.31 -16.23 -5.73
CA GLU A 66 5.87 -15.98 -5.77
C GLU A 66 5.55 -15.11 -6.98
N GLY A 67 4.65 -15.58 -7.83
CA GLY A 67 4.08 -14.82 -8.93
C GLY A 67 2.64 -14.48 -8.64
N SER A 68 2.22 -13.24 -8.85
CA SER A 68 0.84 -12.81 -8.64
C SER A 68 0.28 -12.00 -9.81
N VAL A 69 -1.02 -12.15 -10.03
CA VAL A 69 -1.81 -11.31 -10.92
C VAL A 69 -2.76 -10.49 -10.07
N GLN A 70 -2.86 -9.20 -10.36
CA GLN A 70 -3.61 -8.27 -9.53
C GLN A 70 -4.49 -7.37 -10.39
N LEU A 71 -5.67 -7.05 -9.85
CA LEU A 71 -6.57 -6.02 -10.32
C LEU A 71 -6.72 -4.99 -9.21
N GLY A 72 -6.88 -3.72 -9.58
CA GLY A 72 -6.99 -2.68 -8.57
C GLY A 72 -7.66 -1.42 -9.09
N THR A 73 -7.67 -0.41 -8.21
CA THR A 73 -8.19 0.92 -8.51
C THR A 73 -7.42 1.99 -7.74
N ILE A 74 -7.29 3.17 -8.35
CA ILE A 74 -6.75 4.37 -7.71
C ILE A 74 -7.88 5.40 -7.63
N PRO A 75 -8.60 5.49 -6.50
CA PRO A 75 -9.78 6.35 -6.37
C PRO A 75 -9.47 7.79 -5.95
N ASN A 76 -8.23 8.09 -5.55
CA ASN A 76 -7.87 9.38 -4.96
C ASN A 76 -7.34 10.42 -5.95
N ASP A 77 -7.48 10.19 -7.25
CA ASP A 77 -7.24 11.21 -8.26
C ASP A 77 -8.52 12.04 -8.50
N ASN A 78 -8.38 13.36 -8.60
CA ASN A 78 -9.53 14.26 -8.75
C ASN A 78 -10.12 14.27 -10.17
N PHE A 79 -9.30 13.93 -11.17
CA PHE A 79 -9.65 14.06 -12.58
C PHE A 79 -9.92 12.73 -13.25
N TYR A 80 -9.26 11.68 -12.80
CA TYR A 80 -9.37 10.35 -13.37
C TYR A 80 -9.71 9.31 -12.31
N LEU A 81 -10.52 8.34 -12.70
CA LEU A 81 -10.66 7.08 -11.99
C LEU A 81 -9.79 6.05 -12.73
N PHE A 82 -8.79 5.51 -12.04
CA PHE A 82 -7.93 4.51 -12.64
C PHE A 82 -8.33 3.11 -12.19
N TYR A 83 -8.47 2.23 -13.16
CA TYR A 83 -8.48 0.79 -12.95
C TYR A 83 -7.11 0.23 -13.30
N THR A 84 -6.57 -0.63 -12.45
CA THR A 84 -5.24 -1.18 -12.63
C THR A 84 -5.31 -2.68 -12.87
N ALA A 85 -4.45 -3.18 -13.75
CA ALA A 85 -4.28 -4.60 -13.99
C ALA A 85 -2.78 -4.90 -14.19
N GLY A 86 -2.26 -5.89 -13.48
CA GLY A 86 -0.85 -6.19 -13.58
C GLY A 86 -0.42 -7.40 -12.80
N GLY A 87 0.88 -7.49 -12.56
CA GLY A 87 1.47 -8.62 -11.85
C GLY A 87 2.65 -8.22 -11.01
N ARG A 88 2.96 -9.06 -10.04
CA ARG A 88 4.14 -8.94 -9.17
C ARG A 88 4.86 -10.28 -9.11
N VAL A 89 6.18 -10.20 -9.01
CA VAL A 89 7.04 -11.35 -8.76
C VAL A 89 7.87 -11.04 -7.52
N ALA A 90 7.88 -11.95 -6.57
CA ALA A 90 8.67 -11.83 -5.36
C ALA A 90 9.61 -13.03 -5.20
N TYR A 91 10.82 -12.75 -4.72
CA TYR A 91 11.79 -13.75 -4.30
C TYR A 91 12.02 -13.65 -2.80
N TYR A 92 11.81 -14.75 -2.09
CA TYR A 92 11.96 -14.81 -0.64
C TYR A 92 13.39 -15.04 -0.21
N LEU A 93 14.01 -14.02 0.38
CA LEU A 93 15.35 -14.09 0.97
C LEU A 93 15.34 -14.86 2.29
N GLY A 94 14.20 -14.80 2.98
CA GLY A 94 13.94 -15.47 4.25
C GLY A 94 12.44 -15.69 4.42
N ASP A 95 12.03 -16.17 5.57
CA ASP A 95 10.59 -16.38 5.85
C ASP A 95 9.83 -15.06 6.04
N THR A 96 10.53 -14.00 6.44
CA THR A 96 9.95 -12.68 6.72
C THR A 96 10.33 -11.60 5.71
N LEU A 97 11.34 -11.84 4.87
CA LEU A 97 11.88 -10.84 3.96
C LEU A 97 11.87 -11.33 2.52
N ALA A 98 11.38 -10.48 1.61
CA ALA A 98 11.37 -10.76 0.18
C ALA A 98 11.72 -9.52 -0.63
N LEU A 99 12.29 -9.73 -1.82
CA LEU A 99 12.46 -8.72 -2.86
C LEU A 99 11.32 -8.89 -3.87
N GLN A 100 10.61 -7.81 -4.17
CA GLN A 100 9.43 -7.84 -5.05
C GLN A 100 9.57 -6.83 -6.17
N GLY A 101 9.34 -7.27 -7.40
CA GLY A 101 9.17 -6.42 -8.57
C GLY A 101 7.73 -6.47 -9.04
N GLY A 102 7.17 -5.34 -9.44
CA GLY A 102 5.79 -5.26 -9.91
C GLY A 102 5.62 -4.36 -11.12
N PHE A 103 4.62 -4.67 -11.92
CA PHE A 103 4.19 -3.85 -13.05
C PHE A 103 2.67 -3.80 -13.09
N GLN A 104 2.12 -2.59 -13.26
CA GLN A 104 0.68 -2.33 -13.35
C GLN A 104 0.40 -1.45 -14.58
N TYR A 105 -0.54 -1.88 -15.38
CA TYR A 105 -1.11 -1.07 -16.46
C TYR A 105 -2.35 -0.35 -15.94
N LEU A 106 -2.49 0.94 -16.27
CA LEU A 106 -3.57 1.79 -15.79
C LEU A 106 -4.51 2.16 -16.93
N MET A 107 -5.79 1.90 -16.72
CA MET A 107 -6.88 2.34 -17.58
C MET A 107 -7.58 3.50 -16.89
N ALA A 108 -7.48 4.69 -17.50
CA ALA A 108 -8.05 5.91 -16.95
C ALA A 108 -9.46 6.14 -17.52
N GLU A 109 -10.42 6.33 -16.64
CA GLU A 109 -11.74 6.87 -16.98
C GLU A 109 -11.88 8.30 -16.48
N ASP A 110 -12.53 9.14 -17.25
CA ASP A 110 -12.78 10.53 -16.87
C ASP A 110 -13.73 10.59 -15.68
N SER A 111 -13.33 11.31 -14.64
CA SER A 111 -14.22 11.56 -13.52
C SER A 111 -15.37 12.51 -13.93
N ASN A 112 -16.45 12.52 -13.14
CA ASN A 112 -17.58 13.46 -13.35
C ASN A 112 -17.09 14.91 -13.32
N ILE A 113 -16.08 15.23 -12.53
CA ILE A 113 -15.49 16.57 -12.45
C ILE A 113 -14.79 16.91 -13.77
N LEU A 114 -13.99 16.00 -14.29
CA LEU A 114 -13.31 16.21 -15.57
C LEU A 114 -14.32 16.33 -16.72
N THR A 115 -15.34 15.49 -16.74
CA THR A 115 -16.41 15.54 -17.75
C THR A 115 -17.17 16.87 -17.71
N PHE A 116 -17.44 17.39 -16.53
CA PHE A 116 -18.07 18.71 -16.35
C PHE A 116 -17.13 19.85 -16.79
N LEU A 117 -15.83 19.71 -16.57
CA LEU A 117 -14.82 20.71 -16.93
C LEU A 117 -14.39 20.62 -18.40
N LYS A 118 -14.63 19.51 -19.09
CA LYS A 118 -14.37 19.40 -20.53
C LYS A 118 -15.23 20.39 -21.28
N CYS A 119 -14.58 21.32 -21.96
CA CYS A 119 -15.25 22.23 -22.86
C CYS A 119 -15.83 21.46 -24.05
N VAL A 120 -17.14 21.27 -24.09
CA VAL A 120 -17.81 20.90 -25.31
C VAL A 120 -18.03 22.19 -26.07
N PRO A 121 -17.37 22.43 -27.21
CA PRO A 121 -17.61 23.63 -28.01
C PRO A 121 -19.01 23.52 -28.61
N ALA A 122 -20.04 23.98 -27.88
CA ALA A 122 -21.32 24.26 -28.42
C ALA A 122 -21.17 25.53 -29.24
N SER A 123 -21.13 25.41 -30.56
CA SER A 123 -21.29 26.49 -31.52
C SER A 123 -20.42 27.73 -31.28
N GLY A 124 -19.10 27.63 -31.43
CA GLY A 124 -18.20 28.79 -31.58
C GLY A 124 -17.77 29.51 -30.31
N GLY A 125 -18.01 28.93 -29.12
CA GLY A 125 -17.52 29.47 -27.85
C GLY A 125 -16.08 29.14 -27.55
N SER A 126 -15.29 30.10 -27.07
CA SER A 126 -13.94 29.84 -26.54
C SER A 126 -14.00 29.12 -25.20
N CYS A 127 -13.19 28.07 -25.02
CA CYS A 127 -13.08 27.36 -23.75
C CYS A 127 -12.55 28.26 -22.63
N ASN A 128 -13.11 28.12 -21.44
CA ASN A 128 -12.75 28.90 -20.27
C ASN A 128 -11.36 28.46 -19.73
N VAL A 129 -10.66 29.36 -19.03
CA VAL A 129 -9.32 29.13 -18.44
C VAL A 129 -9.31 27.93 -17.48
N LEU A 130 -10.41 27.69 -16.76
CA LEU A 130 -10.58 26.53 -15.85
C LEU A 130 -10.55 25.20 -16.60
N THR A 131 -11.17 25.15 -17.79
CA THR A 131 -11.21 23.96 -18.65
C THR A 131 -9.81 23.58 -19.15
N ARG A 132 -8.99 24.59 -19.48
CA ARG A 132 -7.59 24.38 -19.88
C ARG A 132 -6.73 23.82 -18.74
N GLY A 133 -7.00 24.24 -17.50
CA GLY A 133 -6.31 23.72 -16.32
C GLY A 133 -6.63 22.23 -16.04
N ALA A 134 -7.87 21.84 -16.28
CA ALA A 134 -8.31 20.45 -16.12
C ALA A 134 -7.77 19.50 -17.20
N GLN A 135 -7.58 20.02 -18.44
CA GLN A 135 -6.96 19.25 -19.53
C GLN A 135 -5.47 18.98 -19.32
N ALA A 136 -4.81 19.79 -18.48
CA ALA A 136 -3.38 19.64 -18.15
C ALA A 136 -3.11 18.68 -16.97
N ALA A 137 -4.14 17.98 -16.47
CA ALA A 137 -3.94 16.99 -15.40
C ALA A 137 -3.08 15.82 -15.89
N PRO A 138 -2.04 15.42 -15.14
CA PRO A 138 -1.16 14.33 -15.55
C PRO A 138 -1.96 13.01 -15.53
N LYS A 139 -1.95 12.31 -16.66
CA LYS A 139 -2.60 11.00 -16.81
C LYS A 139 -1.56 9.90 -16.68
N MET A 140 -1.77 8.98 -15.73
CA MET A 140 -0.89 7.83 -15.55
C MET A 140 -1.28 6.71 -16.54
N ASN A 141 -0.26 6.09 -17.18
CA ASN A 141 -0.46 5.02 -18.14
C ASN A 141 -0.02 3.65 -17.58
N TRP A 142 1.13 3.60 -16.93
CA TRP A 142 1.61 2.41 -16.25
C TRP A 142 2.53 2.78 -15.09
N THR A 143 2.61 1.87 -14.12
CA THR A 143 3.53 1.97 -12.98
C THR A 143 4.33 0.70 -12.83
N SER A 144 5.53 0.82 -12.29
CA SER A 144 6.38 -0.29 -11.92
C SER A 144 7.05 0.03 -10.59
N ALA A 145 7.28 -0.97 -9.76
CA ALA A 145 7.96 -0.78 -8.48
C ALA A 145 8.93 -1.92 -8.20
N LEU A 146 9.99 -1.59 -7.48
CA LEU A 146 10.93 -2.54 -6.89
C LEU A 146 10.95 -2.29 -5.39
N ASP A 147 10.51 -3.26 -4.63
CA ASP A 147 10.25 -3.14 -3.20
C ASP A 147 10.97 -4.21 -2.39
N LEU A 148 11.36 -3.84 -1.19
CA LEU A 148 11.66 -4.77 -0.11
C LEU A 148 10.37 -5.02 0.67
N VAL A 149 9.98 -6.28 0.81
CA VAL A 149 8.77 -6.71 1.51
C VAL A 149 9.15 -7.35 2.83
N TYR A 150 8.60 -6.82 3.91
CA TYR A 150 8.78 -7.35 5.26
C TYR A 150 7.45 -7.87 5.79
N THR A 151 7.42 -9.12 6.24
CA THR A 151 6.21 -9.82 6.74
C THR A 151 6.39 -10.18 8.21
N PRO A 152 6.08 -9.26 9.15
CA PRO A 152 6.29 -9.49 10.58
C PRO A 152 5.19 -10.34 11.23
N PHE A 153 3.97 -10.30 10.69
CA PHE A 153 2.82 -10.93 11.33
C PHE A 153 2.31 -12.11 10.52
N HIS A 154 2.26 -13.26 11.17
CA HIS A 154 1.69 -14.50 10.66
C HIS A 154 0.61 -14.95 11.63
N GLY A 155 -0.53 -15.29 11.11
CA GLY A 155 -1.64 -15.76 11.93
C GLY A 155 -2.32 -16.99 11.34
N LYS A 156 -3.14 -17.63 12.14
CA LYS A 156 -4.00 -18.73 11.72
C LYS A 156 -5.44 -18.35 12.00
N TRP A 157 -6.30 -18.56 11.04
CA TRP A 157 -7.73 -18.29 11.16
C TRP A 157 -8.52 -19.55 10.87
N GLY A 158 -9.45 -19.89 11.76
CA GLY A 158 -10.41 -20.97 11.53
C GLY A 158 -11.56 -20.47 10.67
N ILE A 159 -11.73 -21.04 9.49
CA ILE A 159 -12.87 -20.78 8.60
C ILE A 159 -13.85 -21.94 8.78
N PHE A 160 -15.08 -21.66 9.25
CA PHE A 160 -16.18 -22.62 9.38
C PHE A 160 -15.85 -23.89 10.19
N ASP A 161 -15.19 -23.77 11.34
CA ASP A 161 -14.84 -24.83 12.29
C ASP A 161 -14.07 -26.05 11.74
N LYS A 162 -13.77 -26.08 10.45
CA LYS A 162 -13.21 -27.29 9.79
C LYS A 162 -11.85 -27.11 9.15
N LYS A 163 -11.43 -25.89 8.86
CA LYS A 163 -10.17 -25.66 8.15
C LYS A 163 -9.43 -24.46 8.73
N LEU A 164 -8.21 -24.69 9.20
CA LEU A 164 -7.29 -23.65 9.58
C LEU A 164 -6.66 -23.05 8.31
N THR A 165 -6.83 -21.78 8.13
CA THR A 165 -6.19 -20.99 7.07
C THR A 165 -5.16 -20.07 7.69
N SER A 166 -4.03 -19.91 7.04
CA SER A 166 -3.01 -18.95 7.45
C SER A 166 -3.22 -17.61 6.76
N PHE A 167 -2.88 -16.55 7.45
CA PHE A 167 -2.79 -15.22 6.88
C PHE A 167 -1.50 -14.53 7.28
N ASP A 168 -1.06 -13.60 6.44
CA ASP A 168 0.11 -12.78 6.68
C ASP A 168 -0.22 -11.30 6.48
N VAL A 169 0.43 -10.46 7.27
CA VAL A 169 0.46 -9.01 7.06
C VAL A 169 1.87 -8.62 6.63
N ASN A 170 1.98 -7.92 5.52
CA ASN A 170 3.25 -7.49 4.98
C ASN A 170 3.29 -5.98 4.76
N PHE A 171 4.48 -5.44 4.87
CA PHE A 171 4.82 -4.05 4.57
C PHE A 171 5.82 -4.05 3.43
N SER A 172 5.62 -3.19 2.46
CA SER A 172 6.54 -3.02 1.34
C SER A 172 7.06 -1.59 1.28
N GLY A 173 8.29 -1.43 0.83
CA GLY A 173 8.87 -0.12 0.62
C GLY A 173 10.00 -0.19 -0.40
N GLY A 174 10.06 0.80 -1.28
CA GLY A 174 11.05 0.81 -2.35
C GLY A 174 10.94 2.01 -3.27
N VAL A 175 11.30 1.78 -4.51
CA VAL A 175 11.30 2.78 -5.57
C VAL A 175 10.27 2.43 -6.64
N GLY A 176 9.53 3.43 -7.07
CA GLY A 176 8.55 3.31 -8.13
C GLY A 176 8.93 4.12 -9.36
N VAL A 177 8.53 3.62 -10.51
CA VAL A 177 8.61 4.30 -11.80
C VAL A 177 7.21 4.46 -12.33
N ILE A 178 6.85 5.67 -12.70
CA ILE A 178 5.51 6.03 -13.16
C ILE A 178 5.64 6.67 -14.54
N ASN A 179 4.88 6.17 -15.49
CA ASN A 179 4.76 6.76 -16.80
C ASN A 179 3.51 7.64 -16.82
N VAL A 180 3.70 8.92 -17.15
CA VAL A 180 2.64 9.92 -17.15
C VAL A 180 2.63 10.71 -18.46
N ASP A 181 1.46 11.03 -18.95
CA ASP A 181 1.26 11.99 -20.01
C ASP A 181 1.06 13.38 -19.37
N ILE A 182 1.90 14.33 -19.75
CA ILE A 182 1.92 15.69 -19.21
C ILE A 182 1.66 16.66 -20.34
N ASP A 183 0.68 17.53 -20.18
CA ASP A 183 0.47 18.64 -21.10
C ASP A 183 1.29 19.87 -20.67
N GLU A 184 2.48 20.00 -21.25
CA GLU A 184 3.41 21.13 -20.98
C GLU A 184 2.92 22.47 -21.56
N SER A 185 2.00 22.45 -22.54
CA SER A 185 1.59 23.63 -23.30
C SER A 185 0.19 24.13 -22.93
N ARG A 186 -0.40 23.66 -21.84
CA ARG A 186 -1.75 24.02 -21.41
C ARG A 186 -2.81 23.87 -22.51
N GLY A 187 -2.78 22.74 -23.21
CA GLY A 187 -3.77 22.39 -24.23
C GLY A 187 -3.45 22.85 -25.65
N ASN A 188 -2.29 23.43 -25.92
CA ASN A 188 -1.90 23.88 -27.27
C ASN A 188 -1.04 22.88 -28.05
N LYS A 189 -0.51 21.84 -27.40
CA LYS A 189 0.29 20.76 -28.01
C LYS A 189 -0.22 19.41 -27.49
N ALA A 190 0.12 18.35 -28.21
CA ALA A 190 -0.12 16.99 -27.73
C ALA A 190 0.60 16.75 -26.40
N PRO A 191 0.01 15.98 -25.48
CA PRO A 191 0.66 15.63 -24.21
C PRO A 191 1.96 14.90 -24.47
N VAL A 192 2.98 15.22 -23.66
CA VAL A 192 4.30 14.59 -23.72
C VAL A 192 4.35 13.45 -22.71
N ASN A 193 4.72 12.27 -23.21
CA ASN A 193 4.94 11.11 -22.36
C ASN A 193 6.24 11.27 -21.57
N ALA A 194 6.16 11.16 -20.24
CA ALA A 194 7.31 11.32 -19.36
C ALA A 194 7.38 10.16 -18.36
N ILE A 195 8.59 9.71 -18.08
CA ILE A 195 8.87 8.73 -17.03
C ILE A 195 9.35 9.48 -15.80
N LYS A 196 8.69 9.22 -14.66
CA LYS A 196 9.00 9.79 -13.36
C LYS A 196 9.39 8.70 -12.39
N VAL A 197 10.37 9.00 -11.54
CA VAL A 197 10.79 8.11 -10.44
C VAL A 197 10.30 8.69 -9.14
N GLY A 198 9.86 7.82 -8.24
CA GLY A 198 9.34 8.22 -6.93
C GLY A 198 9.53 7.14 -5.88
N GLY A 199 9.16 7.44 -4.65
CA GLY A 199 9.05 6.45 -3.59
C GLY A 199 7.80 5.59 -3.77
N HIS A 200 7.89 4.33 -3.36
CA HIS A 200 6.76 3.41 -3.29
C HIS A 200 6.71 2.77 -1.89
N TRP A 201 5.52 2.66 -1.33
CA TRP A 201 5.30 1.93 -0.09
C TRP A 201 3.91 1.29 -0.09
N GLY A 202 3.72 0.25 0.71
CA GLY A 202 2.44 -0.43 0.78
C GLY A 202 2.29 -1.32 2.00
N ILE A 203 1.03 -1.73 2.21
CA ILE A 203 0.62 -2.71 3.21
C ILE A 203 -0.21 -3.75 2.50
N GLY A 204 0.04 -5.03 2.76
CA GLY A 204 -0.68 -6.14 2.16
C GLY A 204 -1.12 -7.17 3.18
N PHE A 205 -2.21 -7.84 2.81
CA PHE A 205 -2.72 -9.02 3.50
C PHE A 205 -2.71 -10.19 2.53
N ARG A 206 -2.18 -11.34 2.96
CA ARG A 206 -2.20 -12.60 2.21
C ARG A 206 -3.01 -13.63 2.97
N PHE A 207 -3.92 -14.28 2.27
CA PHE A 207 -4.73 -15.37 2.79
C PHE A 207 -4.41 -16.63 2.00
N TYR A 208 -3.88 -17.66 2.65
CA TYR A 208 -3.45 -18.88 2.04
C TYR A 208 -4.64 -19.84 1.85
N LEU A 209 -5.02 -20.09 0.60
CA LEU A 209 -6.02 -21.09 0.27
C LEU A 209 -5.42 -22.50 0.25
N SER A 210 -4.15 -22.61 -0.15
CA SER A 210 -3.36 -23.83 -0.17
C SER A 210 -1.88 -23.53 0.01
N ARG A 211 -1.03 -24.56 -0.05
CA ARG A 211 0.43 -24.38 0.01
C ARG A 211 0.98 -23.49 -1.11
N PHE A 212 0.33 -23.52 -2.27
CA PHE A 212 0.81 -22.86 -3.48
C PHE A 212 -0.03 -21.65 -3.86
N LEU A 213 -1.24 -21.52 -3.36
CA LEU A 213 -2.19 -20.49 -3.77
C LEU A 213 -2.59 -19.61 -2.61
N ASN A 214 -2.48 -18.28 -2.82
CA ASN A 214 -2.95 -17.29 -1.87
C ASN A 214 -3.72 -16.17 -2.57
N VAL A 215 -4.65 -15.55 -1.83
CA VAL A 215 -5.34 -14.31 -2.19
C VAL A 215 -4.62 -13.17 -1.54
N GLN A 216 -4.40 -12.09 -2.27
CA GLN A 216 -3.72 -10.90 -1.79
C GLN A 216 -4.65 -9.69 -1.84
N LEU A 217 -4.75 -8.98 -0.73
CA LEU A 217 -5.32 -7.64 -0.65
C LEU A 217 -4.18 -6.67 -0.40
N GLY A 218 -4.09 -5.61 -1.17
CA GLY A 218 -3.02 -4.63 -1.06
C GLY A 218 -3.53 -3.20 -1.05
N TYR A 219 -2.84 -2.38 -0.28
CA TYR A 219 -2.86 -0.94 -0.37
C TYR A 219 -1.44 -0.48 -0.65
N SER A 220 -1.25 0.33 -1.68
CA SER A 220 0.05 0.91 -1.98
C SER A 220 -0.06 2.37 -2.39
N GLN A 221 1.02 3.10 -2.22
CA GLN A 221 1.08 4.52 -2.52
C GLN A 221 2.39 4.86 -3.20
N TYR A 222 2.29 5.60 -4.30
CA TYR A 222 3.41 6.18 -4.99
C TYR A 222 3.58 7.64 -4.57
N LEU A 223 4.81 8.07 -4.34
CA LEU A 223 5.16 9.44 -4.02
C LEU A 223 6.07 9.98 -5.12
N TYR A 224 5.54 10.79 -6.02
CA TYR A 224 6.32 11.32 -7.14
C TYR A 224 5.98 12.77 -7.46
N LYS A 225 6.86 13.43 -8.19
CA LYS A 225 6.69 14.80 -8.66
C LYS A 225 6.55 14.81 -10.18
N PRO A 226 5.37 15.11 -10.72
CA PRO A 226 5.15 15.09 -12.18
C PRO A 226 5.92 16.20 -12.91
N GLN A 227 5.96 17.42 -12.33
CA GLN A 227 6.66 18.59 -12.85
C GLN A 227 7.24 19.42 -11.70
N ASP A 228 8.24 20.28 -11.98
CA ASP A 228 8.92 21.07 -10.95
C ASP A 228 8.02 22.12 -10.30
N ASN A 229 7.02 22.60 -11.02
CA ASN A 229 6.04 23.58 -10.54
C ASN A 229 4.78 22.95 -9.89
N ILE A 230 4.66 21.62 -9.88
CA ILE A 230 3.56 20.89 -9.26
C ILE A 230 4.03 20.26 -7.95
N SER A 231 3.16 20.26 -6.95
CA SER A 231 3.40 19.56 -5.69
C SER A 231 3.53 18.05 -5.90
N PHE A 232 4.10 17.35 -4.90
CA PHE A 232 4.12 15.89 -4.88
C PHE A 232 2.71 15.33 -5.00
N LEU A 233 2.56 14.36 -5.88
CA LEU A 233 1.36 13.53 -5.99
C LEU A 233 1.56 12.22 -5.25
N ALA A 234 0.49 11.73 -4.67
CA ALA A 234 0.48 10.53 -3.85
C ALA A 234 -0.73 9.64 -4.22
N PRO A 235 -0.78 9.09 -5.46
CA PRO A 235 -1.84 8.17 -5.83
C PRO A 235 -1.81 6.94 -4.94
N ALA A 236 -2.98 6.58 -4.42
CA ALA A 236 -3.18 5.43 -3.56
C ALA A 236 -3.93 4.33 -4.32
N GLU A 237 -3.33 3.18 -4.42
CA GLU A 237 -3.84 2.02 -5.14
C GLU A 237 -4.36 0.96 -4.16
N PHE A 238 -5.57 0.46 -4.41
CA PHE A 238 -6.13 -0.72 -3.77
C PHE A 238 -6.10 -1.87 -4.75
N THR A 239 -5.52 -2.99 -4.36
CA THR A 239 -5.38 -4.17 -5.21
C THR A 239 -5.98 -5.41 -4.59
N LEU A 240 -6.58 -6.26 -5.44
CA LEU A 240 -6.97 -7.63 -5.15
C LEU A 240 -6.27 -8.55 -6.14
N GLY A 241 -5.64 -9.61 -5.67
CA GLY A 241 -4.89 -10.50 -6.53
C GLY A 241 -4.90 -11.95 -6.08
N LEU A 242 -4.47 -12.79 -7.02
CA LEU A 242 -4.18 -14.20 -6.79
C LEU A 242 -2.69 -14.42 -7.00
N ALA A 243 -2.06 -15.15 -6.10
CA ALA A 243 -0.65 -15.47 -6.19
C ALA A 243 -0.39 -16.96 -6.08
N TYR A 244 0.62 -17.39 -6.84
CA TYR A 244 1.15 -18.73 -6.82
C TYR A 244 2.57 -18.72 -6.24
N LEU A 245 2.78 -19.52 -5.21
CA LEU A 245 4.07 -19.72 -4.57
C LEU A 245 4.69 -21.01 -5.12
N SER A 246 5.86 -20.88 -5.76
CA SER A 246 6.68 -21.99 -6.22
C SER A 246 7.82 -22.23 -5.23
N LYS A 247 7.90 -23.46 -4.74
CA LYS A 247 9.03 -23.92 -3.93
C LYS A 247 9.47 -25.30 -4.44
#